data_ec855223961cf26731ca972cb8e8d1fe
#
_entry.id   ec855223961cf26731ca972cb8e8d1fe
#
_cell.length_a   1.000
_cell.length_b   1.000
_cell.length_c   1.000
_cell.angle_alpha   90.00
_cell.angle_beta   90.00
_cell.angle_gamma   90.00
#
_symmetry.space_group_name_H-M   'P 1'
#
loop_
_entity.id
_entity.type
_entity.pdbx_description
1 polymer ?
#
loop_
_entity_poly.entity_id
_entity_poly.type
_entity_poly.pdbx_seq_one_letter_code
_entity_poly.pdbx_strand_id
1 'polypeptide(L)'
;MASLRFIEIFPALDALEGLVHAFILKHPEIDVVTERETALKRLEEHHHTQLATLGIDRDHLATGDQVHGKIVVCCDPLGGAVNTLHHQTDGLATTTVGQFLGVFVADCGAVFIADPVKRACALVHSGKKGSELGITSEAISLMKRQYGCNPADLIVQIAPCIRPPMYELSL
;
A
#
# COMPACT_ATOMS: atom_id res chain seq x y z
N MET A 1 7.55 25.31 1.01
CA MET A 1 7.01 24.04 1.57
C MET A 1 6.01 23.50 0.56
N ALA A 2 6.28 22.34 -0.03
CA ALA A 2 5.31 21.65 -0.89
C ALA A 2 4.06 21.33 -0.04
N SER A 3 2.89 21.56 -0.61
CA SER A 3 1.62 21.41 0.13
C SER A 3 1.30 19.92 0.31
N LEU A 4 1.27 19.43 1.54
CA LEU A 4 0.76 18.09 1.91
C LEU A 4 -0.77 17.97 1.75
N ARG A 5 -1.38 18.85 0.96
CA ARG A 5 -2.86 18.95 0.78
C ARG A 5 -3.50 17.64 0.31
N PHE A 6 -2.76 16.81 -0.42
CA PHE A 6 -3.24 15.55 -0.98
C PHE A 6 -2.56 14.33 -0.39
N ILE A 7 -1.98 14.47 0.80
CA ILE A 7 -1.29 13.38 1.49
C ILE A 7 -1.87 13.27 2.90
N GLU A 8 -2.26 12.08 3.29
CA GLU A 8 -2.62 11.73 4.66
C GLU A 8 -1.52 10.87 5.27
N ILE A 9 -1.07 11.26 6.44
CA ILE A 9 -0.04 10.59 7.25
C ILE A 9 -0.70 10.05 8.52
N PHE A 10 -0.36 8.83 8.89
CA PHE A 10 -0.93 8.16 10.07
C PHE A 10 0.03 8.26 11.25
N PRO A 11 -0.37 8.88 12.39
CA PRO A 11 0.52 9.14 13.51
C PRO A 11 1.25 7.91 14.07
N ALA A 12 0.59 6.74 14.08
CA ALA A 12 1.18 5.51 14.59
C ALA A 12 2.35 5.00 13.71
N LEU A 13 2.29 5.25 12.40
CA LEU A 13 3.36 4.89 11.46
C LEU A 13 4.43 5.99 11.37
N ASP A 14 4.02 7.26 11.49
CA ASP A 14 4.92 8.41 11.45
C ASP A 14 5.90 8.45 12.65
N ALA A 15 5.50 7.84 13.76
CA ALA A 15 6.36 7.67 14.93
C ALA A 15 7.48 6.63 14.73
N LEU A 16 7.48 5.85 13.64
CA LEU A 16 8.47 4.81 13.39
C LEU A 16 9.68 5.37 12.63
N GLU A 17 10.83 5.39 13.28
CA GLU A 17 12.07 5.86 12.67
C GLU A 17 12.44 5.05 11.44
N GLY A 18 12.67 5.75 10.32
CA GLY A 18 13.09 5.15 9.05
C GLY A 18 11.94 4.56 8.21
N LEU A 19 10.69 4.69 8.64
CA LEU A 19 9.51 4.35 7.85
C LEU A 19 8.94 5.61 7.17
N VAL A 20 8.87 5.59 5.85
CA VAL A 20 8.12 6.58 5.07
C VAL A 20 6.81 5.96 4.63
N HIS A 21 5.69 6.63 4.89
CA HIS A 21 4.38 6.16 4.48
C HIS A 21 3.50 7.33 4.07
N ALA A 22 2.51 7.06 3.24
CA ALA A 22 1.50 8.04 2.86
C ALA A 22 0.26 7.37 2.28
N PHE A 23 -0.87 8.02 2.44
CA PHE A 23 -2.07 7.77 1.67
C PHE A 23 -2.34 8.98 0.77
N ILE A 24 -2.15 8.81 -0.54
CA ILE A 24 -2.32 9.89 -1.52
C ILE A 24 -3.81 10.00 -1.84
N LEU A 25 -4.35 11.17 -1.57
CA LEU A 25 -5.77 11.49 -1.78
C LEU A 25 -6.07 11.76 -3.25
N LYS A 26 -7.32 11.52 -3.66
CA LYS A 26 -7.84 11.88 -4.97
C LYS A 26 -7.68 13.39 -5.24
N HIS A 27 -7.24 13.74 -6.45
CA HIS A 27 -7.26 15.12 -6.91
C HIS A 27 -8.67 15.50 -7.40
N PRO A 28 -9.30 16.58 -6.89
CA PRO A 28 -10.70 16.88 -7.17
C PRO A 28 -10.97 17.27 -8.65
N GLU A 29 -9.97 17.78 -9.34
CA GLU A 29 -10.07 18.22 -10.74
C GLU A 29 -9.75 17.11 -11.75
N ILE A 30 -9.29 15.93 -11.28
CA ILE A 30 -8.99 14.80 -12.16
C ILE A 30 -10.19 13.85 -12.16
N ASP A 31 -10.85 13.71 -13.31
CA ASP A 31 -11.93 12.76 -13.50
C ASP A 31 -11.35 11.32 -13.56
N VAL A 32 -11.76 10.51 -12.60
CA VAL A 32 -11.36 9.08 -12.47
C VAL A 32 -12.54 8.13 -12.63
N VAL A 33 -13.72 8.63 -13.05
CA VAL A 33 -14.90 7.79 -13.33
C VAL A 33 -14.72 7.14 -14.70
N THR A 34 -13.87 6.13 -14.75
CA THR A 34 -13.49 5.41 -15.97
C THR A 34 -12.84 4.07 -15.60
N GLU A 35 -12.44 3.29 -16.62
CA GLU A 35 -11.65 2.08 -16.42
C GLU A 35 -10.34 2.35 -15.67
N ARG A 36 -9.92 1.38 -14.84
CA ARG A 36 -8.77 1.50 -13.93
C ARG A 36 -7.51 2.01 -14.63
N GLU A 37 -7.15 1.44 -15.77
CA GLU A 37 -5.93 1.82 -16.50
C GLU A 37 -5.96 3.29 -16.94
N THR A 38 -7.09 3.74 -17.45
CA THR A 38 -7.29 5.14 -17.84
C THR A 38 -7.25 6.08 -16.64
N ALA A 39 -7.86 5.70 -15.51
CA ALA A 39 -7.83 6.47 -14.27
C ALA A 39 -6.39 6.63 -13.75
N LEU A 40 -5.62 5.54 -13.70
CA LEU A 40 -4.22 5.56 -13.26
C LEU A 40 -3.34 6.42 -14.16
N LYS A 41 -3.56 6.38 -15.48
CA LYS A 41 -2.85 7.25 -16.43
C LYS A 41 -3.18 8.73 -16.22
N ARG A 42 -4.44 9.07 -15.94
CA ARG A 42 -4.82 10.46 -15.63
C ARG A 42 -4.21 10.95 -14.31
N LEU A 43 -4.04 10.07 -13.34
CA LEU A 43 -3.47 10.38 -12.03
C LEU A 43 -1.94 10.32 -12.00
N GLU A 44 -1.27 9.90 -13.06
CA GLU A 44 0.17 9.63 -13.07
C GLU A 44 1.00 10.82 -12.61
N GLU A 45 0.76 12.00 -13.16
CA GLU A 45 1.48 13.23 -12.79
C GLU A 45 1.18 13.66 -11.34
N HIS A 46 -0.08 13.53 -10.92
CA HIS A 46 -0.48 13.79 -9.54
C HIS A 46 0.27 12.85 -8.58
N HIS A 47 0.26 11.55 -8.83
CA HIS A 47 0.99 10.58 -8.00
C HIS A 47 2.49 10.87 -7.99
N HIS A 48 3.09 11.17 -9.16
CA HIS A 48 4.50 11.52 -9.26
C HIS A 48 4.86 12.73 -8.38
N THR A 49 4.06 13.78 -8.46
CA THR A 49 4.26 14.99 -7.65
C THR A 49 4.19 14.70 -6.15
N GLN A 50 3.20 13.89 -5.72
CA GLN A 50 3.07 13.55 -4.29
C GLN A 50 4.21 12.65 -3.81
N LEU A 51 4.62 11.65 -4.59
CA LEU A 51 5.75 10.77 -4.27
C LEU A 51 7.05 11.57 -4.16
N ALA A 52 7.31 12.47 -5.10
CA ALA A 52 8.49 13.35 -5.06
C ALA A 52 8.52 14.25 -3.82
N THR A 53 7.35 14.75 -3.38
CA THR A 53 7.23 15.54 -2.13
C THR A 53 7.66 14.74 -0.89
N LEU A 54 7.47 13.42 -0.92
CA LEU A 54 7.85 12.49 0.15
C LEU A 54 9.28 11.96 0.01
N GLY A 55 10.00 12.35 -1.04
CA GLY A 55 11.33 11.79 -1.35
C GLY A 55 11.28 10.34 -1.83
N ILE A 56 10.12 9.88 -2.30
CA ILE A 56 9.95 8.52 -2.83
C ILE A 56 10.34 8.50 -4.31
N ASP A 57 11.35 7.70 -4.62
CA ASP A 57 11.78 7.45 -5.99
C ASP A 57 10.90 6.37 -6.63
N ARG A 58 10.29 6.71 -7.76
CA ARG A 58 9.45 5.77 -8.53
C ARG A 58 10.23 4.57 -9.08
N ASP A 59 11.51 4.72 -9.32
CA ASP A 59 12.37 3.63 -9.78
C ASP A 59 12.59 2.57 -8.70
N HIS A 60 12.16 2.85 -7.48
CA HIS A 60 12.19 1.95 -6.34
C HIS A 60 10.79 1.56 -5.82
N LEU A 61 9.73 1.75 -6.61
CA LEU A 61 8.36 1.47 -6.23
C LEU A 61 7.89 0.12 -6.79
N ALA A 62 7.67 -0.85 -5.92
CA ALA A 62 7.01 -2.11 -6.28
C ALA A 62 5.49 -1.98 -6.17
N THR A 63 4.77 -2.50 -7.15
CA THR A 63 3.30 -2.52 -7.18
C THR A 63 2.75 -3.89 -7.59
N GLY A 64 1.46 -4.12 -7.37
CA GLY A 64 0.72 -5.27 -7.86
C GLY A 64 -0.35 -4.87 -8.87
N ASP A 65 -0.75 -5.80 -9.72
CA ASP A 65 -1.86 -5.58 -10.67
C ASP A 65 -3.25 -5.69 -10.01
N GLN A 66 -3.30 -6.16 -8.77
CA GLN A 66 -4.47 -6.15 -7.86
C GLN A 66 -5.72 -6.79 -8.47
N VAL A 67 -5.83 -8.08 -8.31
CA VAL A 67 -6.94 -8.90 -8.84
C VAL A 67 -8.04 -9.18 -7.79
N HIS A 68 -8.02 -8.48 -6.65
CA HIS A 68 -8.87 -8.71 -5.48
C HIS A 68 -8.68 -10.12 -4.90
N GLY A 69 -7.46 -10.63 -4.97
CA GLY A 69 -7.04 -11.92 -4.44
C GLY A 69 -6.51 -11.84 -3.01
N LYS A 70 -5.65 -12.81 -2.66
CA LYS A 70 -4.95 -12.84 -1.37
C LYS A 70 -3.45 -13.09 -1.50
N ILE A 71 -2.91 -13.00 -2.71
CA ILE A 71 -1.48 -13.24 -2.93
C ILE A 71 -0.69 -12.04 -2.42
N VAL A 72 0.27 -12.32 -1.54
CA VAL A 72 1.23 -11.37 -1.00
C VAL A 72 2.63 -11.85 -1.37
N VAL A 73 3.48 -10.97 -1.88
CA VAL A 73 4.84 -11.28 -2.32
C VAL A 73 5.89 -10.49 -1.55
N CYS A 74 7.09 -11.07 -1.42
CA CYS A 74 8.26 -10.37 -0.92
C CYS A 74 8.91 -9.55 -2.05
N CYS A 75 9.19 -8.29 -1.77
CA CYS A 75 9.84 -7.35 -2.68
C CYS A 75 11.25 -7.02 -2.16
N ASP A 76 12.09 -8.09 -2.01
CA ASP A 76 13.46 -7.97 -1.54
C ASP A 76 14.41 -8.37 -2.68
N PRO A 77 14.63 -7.49 -3.67
CA PRO A 77 15.44 -7.80 -4.83
C PRO A 77 16.93 -7.93 -4.45
N LEU A 78 17.59 -8.91 -5.05
CA LEU A 78 19.05 -9.04 -4.95
C LEU A 78 19.69 -7.87 -5.72
N GLY A 79 20.37 -7.00 -5.00
CA GLY A 79 21.07 -5.85 -5.62
C GLY A 79 20.45 -4.48 -5.33
N GLY A 80 19.42 -4.41 -4.51
CA GLY A 80 18.81 -3.15 -4.05
C GLY A 80 17.40 -2.92 -4.58
N ALA A 81 16.81 -1.81 -4.18
CA ALA A 81 15.44 -1.45 -4.50
C ALA A 81 15.22 -1.26 -6.02
N VAL A 82 14.07 -1.71 -6.53
CA VAL A 82 13.71 -1.65 -7.94
C VAL A 82 12.22 -1.33 -8.14
N ASN A 83 11.89 -0.76 -9.29
CA ASN A 83 10.51 -0.68 -9.77
C ASN A 83 10.09 -2.03 -10.33
N THR A 84 9.02 -2.61 -9.81
CA THR A 84 8.53 -3.91 -10.27
C THR A 84 7.00 -3.97 -10.18
N LEU A 85 6.37 -4.48 -11.24
CA LEU A 85 4.97 -4.87 -11.22
C LEU A 85 4.86 -6.38 -10.97
N HIS A 86 4.23 -6.76 -9.88
CA HIS A 86 3.95 -8.16 -9.54
C HIS A 86 2.56 -8.57 -10.02
N HIS A 87 2.51 -9.60 -10.88
CA HIS A 87 1.24 -10.07 -11.42
C HIS A 87 0.41 -10.87 -10.40
N GLN A 88 -0.92 -10.77 -10.51
CA GLN A 88 -1.92 -11.44 -9.65
C GLN A 88 -1.71 -11.17 -8.15
N THR A 89 -1.17 -10.01 -7.81
CA THR A 89 -0.72 -9.67 -6.46
C THR A 89 -1.54 -8.52 -5.90
N ASP A 90 -2.04 -8.73 -4.68
CA ASP A 90 -2.80 -7.73 -3.92
C ASP A 90 -2.09 -7.28 -2.64
N GLY A 91 -0.92 -7.84 -2.35
CA GLY A 91 -0.11 -7.46 -1.19
C GLY A 91 1.38 -7.60 -1.44
N LEU A 92 2.15 -6.72 -0.83
CA LEU A 92 3.59 -6.58 -0.99
C LEU A 92 4.23 -6.49 0.40
N ALA A 93 5.42 -7.05 0.57
CA ALA A 93 6.18 -6.95 1.81
C ALA A 93 7.66 -6.81 1.52
N THR A 94 8.42 -6.08 2.37
CA THR A 94 9.86 -5.90 2.20
C THR A 94 10.58 -5.62 3.52
N THR A 95 11.88 -5.94 3.55
CA THR A 95 12.86 -5.46 4.52
C THR A 95 13.95 -4.63 3.86
N THR A 96 13.92 -4.50 2.53
CA THR A 96 14.93 -3.79 1.77
C THR A 96 14.81 -2.28 1.97
N VAL A 97 15.86 -1.66 2.50
CA VAL A 97 15.90 -0.21 2.68
C VAL A 97 15.86 0.48 1.32
N GLY A 98 15.00 1.51 1.21
CA GLY A 98 14.80 2.25 -0.04
C GLY A 98 13.82 1.59 -1.01
N GLN A 99 13.33 0.37 -0.75
CA GLN A 99 12.24 -0.24 -1.51
C GLN A 99 10.90 0.31 -1.03
N PHE A 100 10.13 0.88 -1.91
CA PHE A 100 8.77 1.37 -1.64
C PHE A 100 7.73 0.39 -2.16
N LEU A 101 6.60 0.32 -1.46
CA LEU A 101 5.47 -0.53 -1.81
C LEU A 101 4.26 0.34 -2.14
N GLY A 102 3.54 0.05 -3.21
CA GLY A 102 2.37 0.80 -3.65
C GLY A 102 1.17 -0.08 -3.95
N VAL A 103 0.01 0.31 -3.45
CA VAL A 103 -1.30 -0.23 -3.86
C VAL A 103 -2.23 0.92 -4.22
N PHE A 104 -3.12 0.67 -5.16
CA PHE A 104 -4.11 1.64 -5.63
C PHE A 104 -5.48 1.25 -5.10
N VAL A 105 -6.17 2.19 -4.49
CA VAL A 105 -7.50 1.97 -3.92
C VAL A 105 -8.46 3.08 -4.37
N ALA A 106 -9.74 2.73 -4.48
CA ALA A 106 -10.83 3.67 -4.60
C ALA A 106 -11.73 3.52 -3.36
N ASP A 107 -12.56 2.47 -3.33
CA ASP A 107 -13.47 2.16 -2.22
C ASP A 107 -12.90 1.10 -1.27
N CYS A 108 -11.99 0.25 -1.79
CA CYS A 108 -11.31 -0.79 -1.00
C CYS A 108 -10.35 -0.18 0.02
N GLY A 109 -10.06 -0.94 1.10
CA GLY A 109 -9.08 -0.55 2.09
C GLY A 109 -7.64 -0.85 1.65
N ALA A 110 -6.71 0.06 1.94
CA ALA A 110 -5.30 -0.26 2.03
C ALA A 110 -4.96 -0.55 3.50
N VAL A 111 -4.21 -1.62 3.75
CA VAL A 111 -3.75 -1.96 5.11
C VAL A 111 -2.23 -1.91 5.14
N PHE A 112 -1.72 -1.00 5.94
CA PHE A 112 -0.29 -0.85 6.23
C PHE A 112 0.05 -1.72 7.43
N ILE A 113 1.14 -2.47 7.34
CA ILE A 113 1.65 -3.33 8.41
C ILE A 113 3.14 -3.03 8.57
N ALA A 114 3.58 -2.69 9.77
CA ALA A 114 4.98 -2.39 10.05
C ALA A 114 5.46 -3.15 11.29
N ASP A 115 6.65 -3.71 11.19
CA ASP A 115 7.39 -4.29 12.32
C ASP A 115 8.61 -3.40 12.62
N PRO A 116 8.58 -2.61 13.70
CA PRO A 116 9.71 -1.75 14.06
C PRO A 116 10.93 -2.53 14.55
N VAL A 117 10.74 -3.74 15.06
CA VAL A 117 11.83 -4.59 15.58
C VAL A 117 12.61 -5.22 14.42
N LYS A 118 11.89 -5.74 13.42
CA LYS A 118 12.50 -6.38 12.24
C LYS A 118 12.77 -5.41 11.11
N ARG A 119 12.31 -4.14 11.23
CA ARG A 119 12.36 -3.13 10.17
C ARG A 119 11.76 -3.66 8.85
N ALA A 120 10.64 -4.35 8.99
CA ALA A 120 9.88 -4.94 7.89
C ALA A 120 8.56 -4.20 7.72
N CYS A 121 8.09 -4.08 6.49
CA CYS A 121 6.77 -3.55 6.22
C CYS A 121 6.03 -4.36 5.16
N ALA A 122 4.71 -4.27 5.21
CA ALA A 122 3.83 -4.79 4.17
C ALA A 122 2.70 -3.80 3.90
N LEU A 123 2.20 -3.84 2.68
CA LEU A 123 1.06 -3.04 2.22
C LEU A 123 0.14 -3.93 1.41
N VAL A 124 -1.14 -4.01 1.79
CA VAL A 124 -2.10 -4.87 1.11
C VAL A 124 -3.34 -4.11 0.67
N HIS A 125 -3.85 -4.47 -0.50
CA HIS A 125 -5.14 -4.07 -1.03
C HIS A 125 -6.22 -5.02 -0.50
N SER A 126 -7.03 -4.54 0.44
CA SER A 126 -8.05 -5.33 1.13
C SER A 126 -9.45 -4.84 0.76
N GLY A 127 -9.94 -5.29 -0.39
CA GLY A 127 -11.33 -5.16 -0.80
C GLY A 127 -12.20 -6.26 -0.17
N LYS A 128 -13.52 -6.30 -0.47
CA LYS A 128 -14.45 -7.31 0.05
C LYS A 128 -13.88 -8.73 -0.09
N LYS A 129 -13.58 -9.15 -1.32
CA LYS A 129 -13.09 -10.51 -1.60
C LYS A 129 -11.73 -10.79 -0.95
N GLY A 130 -10.79 -9.85 -1.00
CA GLY A 130 -9.47 -9.99 -0.35
C GLY A 130 -9.60 -10.14 1.17
N SER A 131 -10.52 -9.39 1.79
CA SER A 131 -10.82 -9.50 3.23
C SER A 131 -11.45 -10.84 3.59
N GLU A 132 -12.41 -11.33 2.80
CA GLU A 132 -13.03 -12.65 2.97
C GLU A 132 -12.01 -13.79 2.82
N LEU A 133 -11.04 -13.64 1.92
CA LEU A 133 -9.95 -14.58 1.71
C LEU A 133 -8.82 -14.45 2.76
N GLY A 134 -8.87 -13.42 3.63
CA GLY A 134 -7.92 -13.22 4.70
C GLY A 134 -6.56 -12.65 4.27
N ILE A 135 -6.51 -11.75 3.28
CA ILE A 135 -5.25 -11.19 2.74
C ILE A 135 -4.34 -10.58 3.82
N THR A 136 -4.92 -9.87 4.80
CA THR A 136 -4.14 -9.30 5.91
C THR A 136 -3.48 -10.38 6.76
N SER A 137 -4.18 -11.49 7.02
CA SER A 137 -3.61 -12.65 7.73
C SER A 137 -2.51 -13.34 6.92
N GLU A 138 -2.65 -13.41 5.59
CA GLU A 138 -1.60 -13.92 4.70
C GLU A 138 -0.35 -13.04 4.74
N ALA A 139 -0.50 -11.69 4.74
CA ALA A 139 0.62 -10.78 4.87
C ALA A 139 1.36 -10.95 6.21
N ILE A 140 0.63 -11.02 7.33
CA ILE A 140 1.21 -11.26 8.65
C ILE A 140 1.93 -12.62 8.69
N SER A 141 1.32 -13.65 8.12
CA SER A 141 1.91 -14.98 8.04
C SER A 141 3.17 -15.00 7.19
N LEU A 142 3.20 -14.27 6.08
CA LEU A 142 4.37 -14.09 5.23
C LEU A 142 5.48 -13.37 6.00
N MET A 143 5.19 -12.22 6.62
CA MET A 143 6.17 -11.47 7.43
C MET A 143 6.77 -12.33 8.55
N LYS A 144 5.94 -13.16 9.22
CA LYS A 144 6.43 -14.10 10.22
C LYS A 144 7.37 -15.14 9.63
N ARG A 145 7.02 -15.77 8.50
CA ARG A 145 7.82 -16.83 7.88
C ARG A 145 9.12 -16.31 7.27
N GLN A 146 9.06 -15.18 6.57
CA GLN A 146 10.18 -14.66 5.78
C GLN A 146 11.11 -13.76 6.59
N TYR A 147 10.55 -12.94 7.48
CA TYR A 147 11.31 -11.92 8.21
C TYR A 147 11.43 -12.21 9.71
N GLY A 148 10.78 -13.26 10.21
CA GLY A 148 10.79 -13.60 11.62
C GLY A 148 10.04 -12.57 12.49
N CYS A 149 9.07 -11.86 11.93
CA CYS A 149 8.23 -10.92 12.65
C CYS A 149 7.39 -11.62 13.71
N ASN A 150 7.24 -10.99 14.87
CA ASN A 150 6.29 -11.43 15.88
C ASN A 150 4.99 -10.61 15.72
N PRO A 151 3.82 -11.25 15.53
CA PRO A 151 2.55 -10.53 15.37
C PRO A 151 2.22 -9.56 16.51
N ALA A 152 2.75 -9.79 17.72
CA ALA A 152 2.56 -8.90 18.86
C ALA A 152 3.32 -7.56 18.73
N ASP A 153 4.33 -7.50 17.87
CA ASP A 153 5.15 -6.30 17.65
C ASP A 153 4.65 -5.47 16.46
N LEU A 154 3.67 -5.99 15.70
CA LEU A 154 3.19 -5.35 14.49
C LEU A 154 2.30 -4.14 14.79
N ILE A 155 2.52 -3.07 14.09
CA ILE A 155 1.63 -1.91 14.00
C ILE A 155 0.85 -2.05 12.70
N VAL A 156 -0.49 -2.02 12.81
CA VAL A 156 -1.39 -2.16 11.67
C VAL A 156 -2.27 -0.92 11.56
N GLN A 157 -2.27 -0.31 10.40
CA GLN A 157 -3.07 0.87 10.09
C GLN A 157 -3.96 0.60 8.87
N ILE A 158 -5.27 0.78 9.02
CA ILE A 158 -6.22 0.75 7.91
C ILE A 158 -6.41 2.19 7.41
N ALA A 159 -6.19 2.39 6.11
CA ALA A 159 -6.42 3.67 5.46
C ALA A 159 -7.93 3.96 5.27
N PRO A 160 -8.30 5.19 4.94
CA PRO A 160 -9.67 5.53 4.57
C PRO A 160 -10.22 4.58 3.49
N CYS A 161 -11.42 4.10 3.70
CA CYS A 161 -12.15 3.24 2.77
C CYS A 161 -13.65 3.49 2.88
N ILE A 162 -14.42 2.94 1.95
CA ILE A 162 -15.88 3.06 1.97
C ILE A 162 -16.46 2.46 3.26
N ARG A 163 -17.46 3.11 3.84
CA ARG A 163 -18.13 2.68 5.09
C ARG A 163 -19.66 2.79 4.96
N PRO A 164 -20.41 2.11 5.84
CA PRO A 164 -21.85 2.33 5.93
C PRO A 164 -22.18 3.82 6.16
N PRO A 165 -23.29 4.35 5.61
CA PRO A 165 -24.30 3.66 4.78
C PRO A 165 -23.97 3.61 3.29
N MET A 166 -22.77 4.06 2.86
CA MET A 166 -22.37 4.16 1.45
C MET A 166 -22.01 2.80 0.83
N TYR A 167 -21.81 1.78 1.64
CA TYR A 167 -21.45 0.44 1.21
C TYR A 167 -22.62 -0.52 1.35
N GLU A 168 -23.32 -0.76 0.24
CA GLU A 168 -24.42 -1.71 0.17
C GLU A 168 -23.92 -3.06 -0.35
N LEU A 169 -24.28 -4.12 0.37
CA LEU A 169 -24.02 -5.50 -0.05
C LEU A 169 -25.35 -6.17 -0.35
N SER A 170 -25.47 -6.76 -1.55
CA SER A 170 -26.54 -7.75 -1.82
C SER A 170 -26.24 -9.01 -1.01
N LEU A 171 -27.23 -9.47 -0.27
CA LEU A 171 -27.21 -10.77 0.39
C LEU A 171 -27.38 -11.91 -0.63
#